data_29621eb5d81309d66444e2e977141142
#
_entry.id   29621eb5d81309d66444e2e977141142
#
_cell.length_a   1.000
_cell.length_b   1.000
_cell.length_c   1.000
_cell.angle_alpha   90.00
_cell.angle_beta   90.00
_cell.angle_gamma   90.00
#
_symmetry.space_group_name_H-M   'P 1'
#
loop_
_entity.id
_entity.type
_entity.pdbx_description
1 polymer ?
#
loop_
_entity_poly.entity_id
_entity_poly.type
_entity_poly.pdbx_seq_one_letter_code
_entity_poly.pdbx_strand_id
1 'polypeptide(L)'
;PGDSCVLLYDIEELNGQAGFVIAPFNVGPTTPIVLLRPEREMVVDFDPALKCPGGIQPDVYRQMLNNQVVSLQDGSSTEGYAGRFDVFMDALKKKEFNKLVLSRSQKVNVPLLFSPATAFYEACRRYIYSYVYFCYTPHTGAWLGSTPEIILSGERNKWNTVALAGTQSLQNGE
;
A
#
# COMPACT_ATOMS: atom_id res chain seq x y z
N PRO A 1 -19.79 18.42 -3.81
CA PRO A 1 -18.80 17.38 -3.69
C PRO A 1 -19.10 16.66 -2.38
N GLY A 2 -19.94 15.61 -2.50
CA GLY A 2 -20.41 14.90 -1.33
C GLY A 2 -19.45 13.76 -1.05
N ASP A 3 -19.42 13.35 0.13
CA ASP A 3 -19.13 12.06 0.82
C ASP A 3 -18.42 10.90 0.07
N SER A 4 -17.57 11.19 -0.91
CA SER A 4 -16.75 10.17 -1.58
C SER A 4 -15.64 9.62 -0.66
N CYS A 5 -15.35 10.32 0.45
CA CYS A 5 -14.35 9.93 1.43
C CYS A 5 -14.98 9.93 2.83
N VAL A 6 -15.26 8.76 3.37
CA VAL A 6 -15.92 8.55 4.66
C VAL A 6 -14.91 8.07 5.69
N LEU A 7 -14.92 8.66 6.88
CA LEU A 7 -14.12 8.21 8.02
C LEU A 7 -14.95 7.30 8.90
N LEU A 8 -14.40 6.13 9.22
CA LEU A 8 -15.01 5.14 10.09
C LEU A 8 -14.05 4.86 11.26
N TYR A 9 -14.60 4.62 12.42
CA TYR A 9 -13.82 4.50 13.66
C TYR A 9 -13.90 3.11 14.28
N ASP A 10 -14.69 2.23 13.65
CA ASP A 10 -14.80 0.83 14.00
C ASP A 10 -14.82 -0.02 12.72
N ILE A 11 -14.23 -1.21 12.78
CA ILE A 11 -14.20 -2.14 11.64
C ILE A 11 -15.60 -2.66 11.29
N GLU A 12 -16.48 -2.75 12.27
CA GLU A 12 -17.87 -3.19 12.07
C GLU A 12 -18.68 -2.20 11.20
N GLU A 13 -18.28 -0.93 11.15
CA GLU A 13 -18.89 0.08 10.28
C GLU A 13 -18.64 -0.20 8.78
N LEU A 14 -17.71 -1.09 8.45
CA LEU A 14 -17.49 -1.55 7.07
C LEU A 14 -18.52 -2.57 6.60
N ASN A 15 -19.29 -3.16 7.50
CA ASN A 15 -20.27 -4.18 7.15
C ASN A 15 -21.30 -3.62 6.16
N GLY A 16 -21.45 -4.31 5.01
CA GLY A 16 -22.36 -3.91 3.95
C GLY A 16 -21.91 -2.68 3.14
N GLN A 17 -20.71 -2.15 3.38
CA GLN A 17 -20.15 -1.04 2.60
C GLN A 17 -19.43 -1.56 1.36
N ALA A 18 -19.47 -0.74 0.30
CA ALA A 18 -18.69 -0.97 -0.92
C ALA A 18 -17.76 0.23 -1.16
N GLY A 19 -16.56 -0.04 -1.66
CA GLY A 19 -15.56 0.98 -1.96
C GLY A 19 -14.14 0.50 -1.75
N PHE A 20 -13.20 1.43 -1.88
CA PHE A 20 -11.80 1.18 -1.58
C PHE A 20 -11.49 1.60 -0.13
N VAL A 21 -10.90 0.71 0.64
CA VAL A 21 -10.64 0.91 2.07
C VAL A 21 -9.16 1.10 2.33
N ILE A 22 -8.82 2.15 3.06
CA ILE A 22 -7.49 2.37 3.65
C ILE A 22 -7.65 2.26 5.16
N ALA A 23 -7.16 1.18 5.75
CA ALA A 23 -7.28 0.93 7.18
C ALA A 23 -5.91 0.98 7.86
N PRO A 24 -5.78 1.67 9.00
CA PRO A 24 -4.61 1.56 9.84
C PRO A 24 -4.60 0.18 10.54
N PHE A 25 -3.43 -0.25 11.02
CA PHE A 25 -3.33 -1.49 11.79
C PHE A 25 -4.16 -1.42 13.09
N ASN A 26 -4.11 -0.27 13.78
CA ASN A 26 -4.95 0.00 14.94
C ASN A 26 -5.93 1.12 14.61
N VAL A 27 -7.20 0.79 14.56
CA VAL A 27 -8.28 1.76 14.37
C VAL A 27 -8.54 2.50 15.67
N GLY A 28 -8.73 3.81 15.61
CA GLY A 28 -9.03 4.63 16.78
C GLY A 28 -9.41 6.07 16.41
N PRO A 29 -9.70 6.89 17.41
CA PRO A 29 -10.19 8.26 17.18
C PRO A 29 -9.25 9.15 16.35
N THR A 30 -7.94 8.91 16.44
CA THR A 30 -6.91 9.64 15.69
C THR A 30 -6.42 8.89 14.44
N THR A 31 -6.82 7.65 14.28
CA THR A 31 -6.43 6.76 13.19
C THR A 31 -7.67 6.07 12.61
N PRO A 32 -8.55 6.82 11.91
CA PRO A 32 -9.76 6.26 11.33
C PRO A 32 -9.46 5.38 10.12
N ILE A 33 -10.39 4.49 9.81
CA ILE A 33 -10.49 3.85 8.51
C ILE A 33 -10.98 4.90 7.50
N VAL A 34 -10.39 4.93 6.32
CA VAL A 34 -10.87 5.77 5.22
C VAL A 34 -11.53 4.89 4.18
N LEU A 35 -12.82 5.07 3.98
CA LEU A 35 -13.59 4.42 2.92
C LEU A 35 -13.78 5.40 1.77
N LEU A 36 -13.25 5.06 0.60
CA LEU A 36 -13.45 5.79 -0.65
C LEU A 36 -14.62 5.16 -1.41
N ARG A 37 -15.69 5.93 -1.61
CA ARG A 37 -16.82 5.56 -2.46
C ARG A 37 -16.62 6.21 -3.82
N PRO A 38 -16.42 5.44 -4.89
CA PRO A 38 -16.17 6.02 -6.20
C PRO A 38 -17.44 6.70 -6.73
N GLU A 39 -17.33 7.96 -7.15
CA GLU A 39 -18.39 8.65 -7.90
C GLU A 39 -18.44 8.17 -9.35
N ARG A 40 -17.33 7.68 -9.86
CA ARG A 40 -17.18 7.16 -11.20
C ARG A 40 -16.17 6.02 -11.23
N GLU A 41 -16.56 4.95 -11.88
CA GLU A 41 -15.69 3.81 -12.15
C GLU A 41 -15.47 3.68 -13.66
N MET A 42 -14.27 3.30 -14.03
CA MET A 42 -13.90 2.99 -15.38
C MET A 42 -12.93 1.81 -15.39
N VAL A 43 -13.32 0.76 -16.08
CA VAL A 43 -12.41 -0.37 -16.34
C VAL A 43 -11.63 -0.07 -17.60
N VAL A 44 -10.32 -0.18 -17.52
CA VAL A 44 -9.42 0.03 -18.65
C VAL A 44 -8.51 -1.19 -18.76
N ASP A 45 -8.46 -1.78 -19.96
CA ASP A 45 -7.50 -2.83 -20.24
C ASP A 45 -6.08 -2.25 -20.16
N PHE A 46 -5.27 -2.85 -19.31
CA PHE A 46 -3.88 -2.42 -19.17
C PHE A 46 -3.04 -2.97 -20.33
N ASP A 47 -2.58 -2.09 -21.20
CA ASP A 47 -1.58 -2.41 -22.22
C ASP A 47 -0.18 -2.01 -21.69
N PRO A 48 0.73 -2.96 -21.48
CA PRO A 48 2.11 -2.67 -21.04
C PRO A 48 2.88 -1.75 -21.99
N ALA A 49 2.46 -1.64 -23.25
CA ALA A 49 3.07 -0.76 -24.23
C ALA A 49 2.55 0.69 -24.15
N LEU A 50 1.42 0.92 -23.50
CA LEU A 50 0.87 2.26 -23.30
C LEU A 50 1.83 3.11 -22.45
N LYS A 51 2.25 4.22 -23.00
CA LYS A 51 2.90 5.27 -22.21
C LYS A 51 1.86 5.89 -21.29
N CYS A 52 2.30 6.32 -20.10
CA CYS A 52 1.45 7.08 -19.20
C CYS A 52 0.71 8.18 -19.98
N PRO A 53 -0.62 8.26 -19.91
CA PRO A 53 -1.35 9.36 -20.56
C PRO A 53 -0.82 10.67 -19.98
N GLY A 54 -0.18 11.46 -20.82
CA GLY A 54 0.28 12.79 -20.41
C GLY A 54 -0.95 13.63 -20.08
N GLY A 55 -1.11 14.06 -18.84
CA GLY A 55 -2.25 14.92 -18.58
C GLY A 55 -2.64 15.22 -17.14
N ILE A 56 -2.00 14.68 -16.12
CA ILE A 56 -2.24 15.25 -14.79
C ILE A 56 -1.25 16.39 -14.59
N GLN A 57 -1.81 17.61 -14.42
CA GLN A 57 -1.03 18.83 -14.27
C GLN A 57 -0.01 18.68 -13.12
N PRO A 58 1.27 19.03 -13.33
CA PRO A 58 2.31 18.92 -12.29
C PRO A 58 1.94 19.63 -10.98
N ASP A 59 1.13 20.67 -11.06
CA ASP A 59 0.73 21.47 -9.90
C ASP A 59 -0.22 20.75 -8.96
N VAL A 60 -1.07 19.86 -9.46
CA VAL A 60 -1.94 19.03 -8.62
C VAL A 60 -1.09 18.05 -7.79
N TYR A 61 -0.06 17.47 -8.39
CA TYR A 61 0.88 16.61 -7.65
C TYR A 61 1.72 17.38 -6.65
N ARG A 62 2.12 18.60 -6.98
CA ARG A 62 2.85 19.47 -6.02
C ARG A 62 1.99 19.78 -4.80
N GLN A 63 0.72 20.09 -4.96
CA GLN A 63 -0.18 20.30 -3.83
C GLN A 63 -0.34 19.01 -3.00
N MET A 64 -0.47 17.85 -3.65
CA MET A 64 -0.52 16.56 -2.98
C MET A 64 0.75 16.27 -2.18
N LEU A 65 1.93 16.58 -2.72
CA LEU A 65 3.22 16.32 -2.07
C LEU A 65 3.58 17.37 -1.00
N ASN A 66 3.22 18.64 -1.19
CA ASN A 66 3.54 19.72 -0.25
C ASN A 66 2.69 19.67 1.03
N ASN A 67 1.52 19.06 0.99
CA ASN A 67 0.67 18.88 2.18
C ASN A 67 1.08 17.70 3.05
N GLN A 68 2.17 16.99 2.70
CA GLN A 68 2.60 15.79 3.41
C GLN A 68 4.07 15.82 3.78
N VAL A 69 4.41 16.63 4.75
CA VAL A 69 5.52 16.29 5.63
C VAL A 69 4.94 15.41 6.76
N VAL A 70 4.56 14.18 6.44
CA VAL A 70 4.42 13.19 7.50
C VAL A 70 5.82 12.94 8.04
N SER A 71 6.08 13.45 9.22
CA SER A 71 7.27 13.12 9.99
C SER A 71 7.19 11.63 10.37
N LEU A 72 7.54 10.76 9.44
CA LEU A 72 7.82 9.38 9.78
C LEU A 72 9.06 9.44 10.69
N GLN A 73 8.89 9.07 11.94
CA GLN A 73 10.03 8.89 12.84
C GLN A 73 10.98 7.91 12.16
N ASP A 74 12.22 8.34 11.99
CA ASP A 74 13.25 7.58 11.29
C ASP A 74 13.72 6.43 12.18
N GLY A 75 12.93 5.37 12.24
CA GLY A 75 13.28 4.11 12.92
C GLY A 75 14.17 3.19 12.10
N SER A 76 14.68 3.65 10.95
CA SER A 76 15.35 2.79 9.97
C SER A 76 16.83 3.10 9.74
N SER A 77 17.58 3.38 10.80
CA SER A 77 19.03 3.19 10.67
C SER A 77 19.29 1.71 10.36
N THR A 78 20.29 1.42 9.51
CA THR A 78 20.68 0.03 9.19
C THR A 78 20.97 -0.75 10.48
N GLU A 79 21.55 -0.10 11.50
CA GLU A 79 21.77 -0.64 12.85
C GLU A 79 20.46 -0.99 13.57
N GLY A 80 19.44 -0.15 13.49
CA GLY A 80 18.15 -0.43 14.12
C GLY A 80 17.41 -1.61 13.48
N TYR A 81 17.61 -1.89 12.17
CA TYR A 81 17.05 -3.07 11.53
C TYR A 81 17.77 -4.35 11.99
N ALA A 82 19.11 -4.34 12.00
CA ALA A 82 19.90 -5.49 12.42
C ALA A 82 19.56 -5.91 13.86
N GLY A 83 19.51 -4.97 14.80
CA GLY A 83 19.14 -5.27 16.18
C GLY A 83 17.74 -5.85 16.33
N ARG A 84 16.76 -5.32 15.57
CA ARG A 84 15.40 -5.91 15.55
C ARG A 84 15.37 -7.30 14.91
N PHE A 85 16.17 -7.51 13.86
CA PHE A 85 16.30 -8.83 13.22
C PHE A 85 16.84 -9.86 14.20
N ASP A 86 17.86 -9.51 15.00
CA ASP A 86 18.42 -10.41 16.02
C ASP A 86 17.38 -10.81 17.08
N VAL A 87 16.57 -9.85 17.56
CA VAL A 87 15.47 -10.13 18.51
C VAL A 87 14.45 -11.09 17.90
N PHE A 88 14.06 -10.88 16.62
CA PHE A 88 13.14 -11.77 15.93
C PHE A 88 13.72 -13.17 15.75
N MET A 89 14.99 -13.25 15.37
CA MET A 89 15.70 -14.54 15.22
C MET A 89 15.80 -15.30 16.53
N ASP A 90 16.05 -14.61 17.64
CA ASP A 90 16.11 -15.25 18.96
C ASP A 90 14.75 -15.83 19.38
N ALA A 91 13.64 -15.11 19.14
CA ALA A 91 12.30 -15.62 19.40
C ALA A 91 11.96 -16.85 18.54
N LEU A 92 12.38 -16.86 17.26
CA LEU A 92 12.22 -18.01 16.38
C LEU A 92 13.07 -19.21 16.83
N LYS A 93 14.34 -18.99 17.21
CA LYS A 93 15.22 -20.05 17.75
C LYS A 93 14.69 -20.66 19.04
N LYS A 94 14.10 -19.86 19.90
CA LYS A 94 13.42 -20.32 21.13
C LYS A 94 12.08 -20.99 20.87
N LYS A 95 11.61 -21.01 19.62
CA LYS A 95 10.30 -21.54 19.22
C LYS A 95 9.11 -20.88 19.90
N GLU A 96 9.28 -19.61 20.29
CA GLU A 96 8.18 -18.79 20.81
C GLU A 96 7.17 -18.48 19.69
N PHE A 97 7.67 -18.39 18.44
CA PHE A 97 6.89 -18.21 17.23
C PHE A 97 7.37 -19.14 16.11
N ASN A 98 6.47 -19.54 15.22
CA ASN A 98 6.82 -20.33 14.05
C ASN A 98 7.18 -19.44 12.84
N LYS A 99 6.69 -18.20 12.84
CA LYS A 99 6.89 -17.23 11.76
C LYS A 99 6.77 -15.82 12.31
N LEU A 100 7.69 -14.96 11.91
CA LEU A 100 7.64 -13.53 12.18
C LEU A 100 7.95 -12.77 10.89
N VAL A 101 7.31 -11.61 10.70
CA VAL A 101 7.55 -10.73 9.56
C VAL A 101 8.10 -9.41 10.09
N LEU A 102 9.30 -9.06 9.67
CA LEU A 102 9.95 -7.80 10.03
C LEU A 102 9.82 -6.81 8.88
N SER A 103 9.17 -5.68 9.13
CA SER A 103 9.05 -4.58 8.17
C SER A 103 10.18 -3.55 8.33
N ARG A 104 10.47 -2.86 7.25
CA ARG A 104 11.43 -1.77 7.19
C ARG A 104 10.85 -0.60 6.40
N SER A 105 11.12 0.61 6.87
CA SER A 105 10.85 1.85 6.12
C SER A 105 12.16 2.60 5.86
N GLN A 106 12.18 3.36 4.77
CA GLN A 106 13.31 4.20 4.41
C GLN A 106 12.78 5.51 3.78
N LYS A 107 13.31 6.65 4.23
CA LYS A 107 13.06 7.93 3.57
C LYS A 107 13.87 8.03 2.28
N VAL A 108 13.24 8.46 1.22
CA VAL A 108 13.88 8.67 -0.09
C VAL A 108 13.60 10.09 -0.54
N ASN A 109 14.63 10.79 -1.03
CA ASN A 109 14.43 12.09 -1.66
C ASN A 109 13.75 11.89 -3.02
N VAL A 110 12.60 12.53 -3.18
CA VAL A 110 11.85 12.46 -4.43
C VAL A 110 12.31 13.59 -5.34
N PRO A 111 12.70 13.32 -6.61
CA PRO A 111 13.09 14.37 -7.56
C PRO A 111 11.98 15.38 -7.79
N LEU A 112 12.37 16.64 -8.09
CA LEU A 112 11.43 17.74 -8.30
C LEU A 112 10.40 17.46 -9.43
N LEU A 113 10.82 16.67 -10.42
CA LEU A 113 10.01 16.27 -11.59
C LEU A 113 9.38 14.88 -11.43
N PHE A 114 9.32 14.36 -10.21
CA PHE A 114 8.68 13.07 -9.98
C PHE A 114 7.20 13.12 -10.35
N SER A 115 6.78 12.13 -11.13
CA SER A 115 5.38 11.92 -11.51
C SER A 115 4.84 10.64 -10.88
N PRO A 116 3.91 10.73 -9.91
CA PRO A 116 3.27 9.55 -9.31
C PRO A 116 2.56 8.67 -10.33
N ALA A 117 1.93 9.28 -11.36
CA ALA A 117 1.29 8.52 -12.41
C ALA A 117 2.30 7.70 -13.23
N THR A 118 3.43 8.29 -13.61
CA THR A 118 4.50 7.56 -14.29
C THR A 118 5.02 6.42 -13.42
N ALA A 119 5.24 6.68 -12.13
CA ALA A 119 5.68 5.65 -11.19
C ALA A 119 4.67 4.50 -11.06
N PHE A 120 3.38 4.81 -11.05
CA PHE A 120 2.30 3.81 -11.04
C PHE A 120 2.33 2.93 -12.31
N TYR A 121 2.42 3.54 -13.50
CA TYR A 121 2.48 2.78 -14.75
C TYR A 121 3.75 1.92 -14.85
N GLU A 122 4.90 2.44 -14.40
CA GLU A 122 6.13 1.66 -14.33
C GLU A 122 6.03 0.50 -13.33
N ALA A 123 5.37 0.72 -12.18
CA ALA A 123 5.11 -0.35 -11.23
C ALA A 123 4.19 -1.45 -11.83
N CYS A 124 3.13 -1.06 -12.56
CA CYS A 124 2.27 -2.01 -13.26
C CYS A 124 3.03 -2.86 -14.29
N ARG A 125 3.96 -2.25 -15.05
CA ARG A 125 4.79 -2.98 -16.00
C ARG A 125 5.77 -3.94 -15.33
N ARG A 126 6.32 -3.52 -14.20
CA ARG A 126 7.35 -4.31 -13.49
C ARG A 126 6.77 -5.46 -12.68
N TYR A 127 5.60 -5.26 -12.08
CA TYR A 127 5.02 -6.18 -11.11
C TYR A 127 3.76 -6.85 -11.64
N ILE A 128 3.89 -7.56 -12.76
CA ILE A 128 2.78 -8.18 -13.50
C ILE A 128 2.00 -9.25 -12.72
N TYR A 129 2.58 -9.78 -11.65
CA TYR A 129 1.93 -10.76 -10.76
C TYR A 129 1.48 -10.17 -9.43
N SER A 130 1.42 -8.85 -9.33
CA SER A 130 1.06 -8.15 -8.11
C SER A 130 -0.15 -7.25 -8.34
N TYR A 131 -0.91 -7.02 -7.29
CA TYR A 131 -1.90 -5.94 -7.26
C TYR A 131 -1.16 -4.61 -7.06
N VAL A 132 -1.20 -3.75 -8.04
CA VAL A 132 -0.59 -2.42 -7.99
C VAL A 132 -1.70 -1.39 -7.82
N TYR A 133 -1.54 -0.50 -6.86
CA TYR A 133 -2.50 0.57 -6.61
C TYR A 133 -1.82 1.91 -6.43
N PHE A 134 -2.54 2.96 -6.79
CA PHE A 134 -2.23 4.34 -6.44
C PHE A 134 -3.50 5.01 -5.94
N CYS A 135 -3.43 5.60 -4.77
CA CYS A 135 -4.56 6.32 -4.20
C CYS A 135 -4.11 7.59 -3.50
N TYR A 136 -5.03 8.53 -3.38
CA TYR A 136 -4.83 9.77 -2.62
C TYR A 136 -6.10 10.12 -1.85
N THR A 137 -5.93 10.47 -0.59
CA THR A 137 -6.96 11.11 0.21
C THR A 137 -6.40 12.28 1.00
N PRO A 138 -7.20 13.30 1.34
CA PRO A 138 -6.75 14.38 2.22
C PRO A 138 -6.32 13.90 3.61
N HIS A 139 -6.82 12.75 4.05
CA HIS A 139 -6.56 12.20 5.38
C HIS A 139 -5.33 11.31 5.45
N THR A 140 -5.07 10.53 4.39
CA THR A 140 -3.97 9.55 4.37
C THR A 140 -2.83 9.95 3.45
N GLY A 141 -3.08 10.92 2.55
CA GLY A 141 -2.15 11.30 1.52
C GLY A 141 -2.05 10.37 0.32
N ALA A 142 -0.94 10.49 -0.42
CA ALA A 142 -0.70 9.69 -1.60
C ALA A 142 0.04 8.39 -1.25
N TRP A 143 -0.49 7.27 -1.75
CA TRP A 143 0.08 5.95 -1.58
C TRP A 143 0.21 5.25 -2.91
N LEU A 144 1.38 4.71 -3.18
CA LEU A 144 1.64 3.80 -4.28
C LEU A 144 2.12 2.48 -3.68
N GLY A 145 1.43 1.40 -3.98
CA GLY A 145 1.78 0.08 -3.46
C GLY A 145 1.72 -1.00 -4.51
N SER A 146 2.45 -2.07 -4.24
CA SER A 146 2.44 -3.30 -5.01
C SER A 146 2.49 -4.49 -4.05
N THR A 147 1.56 -5.40 -4.14
CA THR A 147 1.50 -6.60 -3.31
C THR A 147 1.06 -7.82 -4.12
N PRO A 148 1.79 -8.95 -4.01
CA PRO A 148 1.33 -10.23 -4.54
C PRO A 148 0.37 -10.95 -3.60
N GLU A 149 0.19 -10.46 -2.39
CA GLU A 149 -0.55 -11.14 -1.32
C GLU A 149 -2.01 -10.68 -1.29
N ILE A 150 -2.91 -11.67 -1.26
CA ILE A 150 -4.35 -11.47 -1.11
C ILE A 150 -4.74 -12.02 0.26
N ILE A 151 -5.02 -11.14 1.21
CA ILE A 151 -5.39 -11.52 2.58
C ILE A 151 -6.69 -12.32 2.57
N LEU A 152 -7.68 -11.82 1.84
CA LEU A 152 -8.99 -12.47 1.70
C LEU A 152 -9.58 -12.10 0.35
N SER A 153 -10.03 -13.09 -0.38
CA SER A 153 -10.83 -12.89 -1.58
C SER A 153 -12.03 -13.83 -1.57
N GLY A 154 -13.10 -13.43 -2.22
CA GLY A 154 -14.27 -14.30 -2.29
C GLY A 154 -15.29 -13.82 -3.28
N GLU A 155 -16.02 -14.77 -3.82
CA GLU A 155 -17.20 -14.55 -4.65
C GLU A 155 -18.29 -15.52 -4.24
N ARG A 156 -19.50 -15.01 -4.01
CA ARG A 156 -20.64 -15.79 -3.53
C ARG A 156 -20.31 -16.51 -2.22
N ASN A 157 -20.28 -17.84 -2.19
CA ASN A 157 -20.03 -18.64 -1.00
C ASN A 157 -18.62 -19.27 -0.97
N LYS A 158 -17.70 -18.82 -1.82
CA LYS A 158 -16.32 -19.31 -1.86
C LYS A 158 -15.38 -18.20 -1.40
N TRP A 159 -14.63 -18.50 -0.35
CA TRP A 159 -13.64 -17.58 0.24
C TRP A 159 -12.25 -18.19 0.14
N ASN A 160 -11.28 -17.40 -0.22
CA ASN A 160 -9.88 -17.79 -0.32
C ASN A 160 -9.02 -16.83 0.51
N THR A 161 -8.06 -17.38 1.21
CA THR A 161 -7.02 -16.61 1.91
C THR A 161 -5.67 -17.17 1.54
N VAL A 162 -4.68 -16.30 1.46
CA VAL A 162 -3.29 -16.64 1.15
C VAL A 162 -2.39 -15.98 2.20
N ALA A 163 -1.40 -16.72 2.68
CA ALA A 163 -0.36 -16.21 3.55
C ALA A 163 0.99 -16.58 2.95
N LEU A 164 1.71 -15.57 2.44
CA LEU A 164 3.04 -15.74 1.86
C LEU A 164 4.11 -15.47 2.92
N ALA A 165 5.21 -16.22 2.85
CA ALA A 165 6.39 -16.01 3.64
C ALA A 165 7.63 -16.63 3.00
N GLY A 166 8.78 -15.99 3.22
CA GLY A 166 10.06 -16.40 2.66
C GLY A 166 10.21 -15.89 1.22
N THR A 167 11.06 -14.88 1.08
CA THR A 167 11.45 -14.34 -0.23
C THR A 167 12.82 -14.86 -0.57
N GLN A 168 12.97 -15.40 -1.78
CA GLN A 168 14.26 -15.80 -2.33
C GLN A 168 14.42 -15.31 -3.76
N SER A 169 15.65 -15.15 -4.20
CA SER A 169 15.93 -14.83 -5.60
C SER A 169 15.55 -16.00 -6.50
N LEU A 170 14.88 -15.72 -7.59
CA LEU A 170 14.68 -16.71 -8.65
C LEU A 170 16.05 -17.07 -9.23
N GLN A 171 16.43 -18.34 -9.17
CA GLN A 171 17.63 -18.85 -9.81
C GLN A 171 17.22 -19.47 -11.15
N ASN A 172 17.73 -18.86 -12.24
CA ASN A 172 17.74 -19.45 -13.60
C ASN A 172 16.40 -20.07 -14.06
N GLY A 173 15.36 -19.27 -14.15
CA GLY A 173 14.21 -19.61 -14.99
C GLY A 173 13.19 -20.59 -14.40
N GLU A 174 13.10 -20.73 -13.08
CA GLU A 174 11.96 -21.33 -12.40
C GLU A 174 10.81 -20.36 -12.20
#